data_558c0b8e8a5f546461f80412e37af519
#
_entry.id   558c0b8e8a5f546461f80412e37af519
#
_cell.length_a   1.000
_cell.length_b   1.000
_cell.length_c   1.000
_cell.angle_alpha   90.00
_cell.angle_beta   90.00
_cell.angle_gamma   90.00
#
_symmetry.space_group_name_H-M   'P 1'
#
loop_
_entity.id
_entity.type
_entity.pdbx_description
1 polymer ?
#
loop_
_entity_poly.entity_id
_entity_poly.type
_entity_poly.pdbx_seq_one_letter_code
_entity_poly.pdbx_strand_id
1 'polypeptide(L)'
;MTSHIAPHRWADLWAGRVNDDERAAMERHVKDCRACARVRQRVTRASDSFVAIRSQSAPDVPWDAVRARVHWSVSTERRTALRQRRPAYGWIAAATAAGVAIALLAGRSPAPLATHPSIATHREPPPPVSAPPAALIGLVSRASGDVMIDGVRPTDLFARTLTKGSLIATADGRVDVQFGDTSAFALGPRSTLELRRFDAQTIELAIEGTIDVTVAPRTDGQRFLVVAGDRVVEVRGTQFRVTHDATSTSVACRHGLVAVSDPSGKVEVGAARRVHVANGAPVSSEPIVELSTDELSTLAQATPFALPVWEPATLAQASAPLEVATSGRRDVRVDGVELGLAPLRVRVRPGRHTVEAADSAGRFRRAGWIDVAAAPHGARLEIPAEPPPTGGITERRRQLRTRLDRPRLGRCMRSIAKAGLTGTYVQIEIAVDAQGAVGFLNVIDSDLPSATASCVREVLADVRFGAGAAATWRERVDL
;
A
#
# COMPACT_ATOMS: atom_id res chain seq x y z
N MET A 1 3.32 38.03 33.74
CA MET A 1 3.52 36.77 32.98
C MET A 1 2.92 36.95 31.61
N THR A 2 3.75 37.16 30.59
CA THR A 2 3.28 37.35 29.20
C THR A 2 2.78 36.02 28.66
N SER A 3 1.49 35.91 28.35
CA SER A 3 0.92 34.70 27.77
C SER A 3 1.57 34.43 26.40
N HIS A 4 1.93 33.17 26.11
CA HIS A 4 2.49 32.79 24.80
C HIS A 4 1.43 32.88 23.71
N ILE A 5 1.86 33.23 22.48
CA ILE A 5 1.00 33.23 21.31
C ILE A 5 0.63 31.79 20.97
N ALA A 6 -0.66 31.53 20.85
CA ALA A 6 -1.15 30.18 20.54
C ALA A 6 -0.67 29.68 19.15
N PRO A 7 -0.36 28.39 18.99
CA PRO A 7 0.22 27.85 17.74
C PRO A 7 -0.60 28.14 16.48
N HIS A 8 -1.93 28.12 16.55
CA HIS A 8 -2.82 28.40 15.41
C HIS A 8 -2.69 29.84 14.91
N ARG A 9 -2.39 30.83 15.79
CA ARG A 9 -2.23 32.23 15.39
C ARG A 9 -1.02 32.45 14.49
N TRP A 10 0.01 31.60 14.60
CA TRP A 10 1.15 31.60 13.67
C TRP A 10 0.74 31.13 12.28
N ALA A 11 -0.13 30.14 12.19
CA ALA A 11 -0.69 29.70 10.91
C ALA A 11 -1.59 30.79 10.28
N ASP A 12 -2.37 31.51 11.09
CA ASP A 12 -3.19 32.63 10.63
C ASP A 12 -2.36 33.81 10.14
N LEU A 13 -1.27 34.14 10.84
CA LEU A 13 -0.33 35.19 10.42
C LEU A 13 0.28 34.84 9.05
N TRP A 14 0.71 33.60 8.88
CA TRP A 14 1.28 33.17 7.63
C TRP A 14 0.27 33.11 6.47
N ALA A 15 -0.96 32.74 6.77
CA ALA A 15 -2.06 32.71 5.80
C ALA A 15 -2.64 34.10 5.47
N GLY A 16 -2.08 35.17 6.04
CA GLY A 16 -2.55 36.53 5.83
C GLY A 16 -3.93 36.82 6.46
N ARG A 17 -4.37 35.99 7.42
CA ARG A 17 -5.68 36.14 8.11
C ARG A 17 -5.62 37.00 9.37
N VAL A 18 -4.46 37.60 9.68
CA VAL A 18 -4.24 38.47 10.82
C VAL A 18 -4.21 39.93 10.34
N ASN A 19 -4.86 40.84 11.02
CA ASN A 19 -4.81 42.25 10.67
C ASN A 19 -3.42 42.86 11.01
N ASP A 20 -3.16 44.09 10.51
CA ASP A 20 -1.83 44.69 10.62
C ASP A 20 -1.47 45.07 12.08
N ASP A 21 -2.41 45.47 12.90
CA ASP A 21 -2.18 45.79 14.31
C ASP A 21 -1.81 44.57 15.13
N GLU A 22 -2.50 43.46 14.88
CA GLU A 22 -2.25 42.18 15.51
C GLU A 22 -0.89 41.58 15.03
N ARG A 23 -0.57 41.71 13.73
CA ARG A 23 0.73 41.34 13.17
C ARG A 23 1.85 42.09 13.90
N ALA A 24 1.71 43.41 14.01
CA ALA A 24 2.71 44.24 14.69
C ALA A 24 2.85 43.88 16.18
N ALA A 25 1.74 43.52 16.86
CA ALA A 25 1.78 43.04 18.22
C ALA A 25 2.50 41.69 18.37
N MET A 26 2.21 40.75 17.47
CA MET A 26 2.89 39.44 17.44
C MET A 26 4.39 39.59 17.16
N GLU A 27 4.79 40.48 16.25
CA GLU A 27 6.18 40.76 15.95
C GLU A 27 6.94 41.41 17.10
N ARG A 28 6.31 42.32 17.84
CA ARG A 28 6.87 42.86 19.08
C ARG A 28 7.06 41.79 20.13
N HIS A 29 6.07 40.95 20.36
CA HIS A 29 6.14 39.86 21.33
C HIS A 29 7.29 38.88 21.02
N VAL A 30 7.54 38.59 19.76
CA VAL A 30 8.65 37.69 19.34
C VAL A 30 10.02 38.25 19.73
N LYS A 31 10.21 39.57 19.74
CA LYS A 31 11.47 40.19 20.15
C LYS A 31 11.78 39.92 21.62
N ASP A 32 10.73 39.83 22.44
CA ASP A 32 10.85 39.72 23.90
C ASP A 32 10.63 38.27 24.41
N CYS A 33 10.10 37.38 23.59
CA CYS A 33 9.76 36.01 23.98
C CYS A 33 10.52 34.94 23.15
N ARG A 34 11.55 34.34 23.73
CA ARG A 34 12.36 33.28 23.07
C ARG A 34 11.55 32.05 22.65
N ALA A 35 10.50 31.68 23.40
CA ALA A 35 9.66 30.54 23.08
C ALA A 35 8.84 30.80 21.79
N CYS A 36 8.23 32.00 21.68
CA CYS A 36 7.47 32.39 20.48
C CYS A 36 8.39 32.62 19.27
N ALA A 37 9.62 33.11 19.47
CA ALA A 37 10.62 33.22 18.42
C ALA A 37 10.95 31.85 17.80
N ARG A 38 11.10 30.80 18.60
CA ARG A 38 11.35 29.44 18.14
C ARG A 38 10.15 28.86 17.36
N VAL A 39 8.93 29.12 17.80
CA VAL A 39 7.72 28.68 17.08
C VAL A 39 7.64 29.38 15.73
N ARG A 40 7.83 30.71 15.66
CA ARG A 40 7.88 31.48 14.41
C ARG A 40 8.90 30.89 13.44
N GLN A 41 10.12 30.63 13.90
CA GLN A 41 11.18 30.08 13.05
C GLN A 41 10.83 28.71 12.47
N ARG A 42 10.17 27.83 13.24
CA ARG A 42 9.69 26.53 12.74
C ARG A 42 8.61 26.69 11.66
N VAL A 43 7.67 27.61 11.88
CA VAL A 43 6.61 27.89 10.89
C VAL A 43 7.21 28.47 9.61
N THR A 44 8.15 29.41 9.71
CA THR A 44 8.84 29.98 8.52
C THR A 44 9.59 28.89 7.74
N ARG A 45 10.36 28.03 8.41
CA ARG A 45 11.07 26.93 7.74
C ARG A 45 10.13 25.94 7.05
N ALA A 46 9.01 25.60 7.69
CA ALA A 46 7.99 24.77 7.08
C ALA A 46 7.43 25.43 5.82
N SER A 47 7.12 26.73 5.90
CA SER A 47 6.66 27.53 4.76
C SER A 47 7.67 27.53 3.62
N ASP A 48 8.95 27.81 3.90
CA ASP A 48 10.01 27.83 2.88
C ASP A 48 10.16 26.46 2.21
N SER A 49 10.02 25.38 2.98
CA SER A 49 9.99 24.02 2.43
C SER A 49 8.79 23.78 1.52
N PHE A 50 7.60 24.28 1.87
CA PHE A 50 6.41 24.21 1.01
C PHE A 50 6.56 25.05 -0.26
N VAL A 51 7.16 26.23 -0.18
CA VAL A 51 7.46 27.07 -1.35
C VAL A 51 8.46 26.37 -2.26
N ALA A 52 9.50 25.76 -1.70
CA ALA A 52 10.49 24.99 -2.46
C ALA A 52 9.88 23.77 -3.15
N ILE A 53 8.92 23.07 -2.50
CA ILE A 53 8.18 21.96 -3.10
C ILE A 53 7.25 22.46 -4.23
N ARG A 54 6.59 23.61 -4.04
CA ARG A 54 5.70 24.21 -5.05
C ARG A 54 6.45 24.74 -6.27
N SER A 55 7.70 25.16 -6.13
CA SER A 55 8.54 25.62 -7.25
C SER A 55 9.16 24.48 -8.05
N GLN A 56 9.11 23.25 -7.54
CA GLN A 56 9.46 22.08 -8.34
C GLN A 56 8.35 21.83 -9.35
N SER A 57 8.71 21.61 -10.62
CA SER A 57 7.74 21.15 -11.62
C SER A 57 7.07 19.90 -11.07
N ALA A 58 5.74 19.94 -10.94
CA ALA A 58 4.99 18.80 -10.45
C ALA A 58 5.34 17.57 -11.31
N PRO A 59 5.69 16.44 -10.72
CA PRO A 59 5.81 15.21 -11.48
C PRO A 59 4.48 14.99 -12.23
N ASP A 60 4.56 14.42 -13.41
CA ASP A 60 3.37 14.08 -14.21
C ASP A 60 2.57 13.00 -13.44
N VAL A 61 1.80 13.47 -12.47
CA VAL A 61 0.95 12.64 -11.63
C VAL A 61 -0.40 12.57 -12.32
N PRO A 62 -0.91 11.38 -12.64
CA PRO A 62 -2.26 11.21 -13.16
C PRO A 62 -3.28 11.56 -12.08
N TRP A 63 -3.50 12.86 -11.89
CA TRP A 63 -4.37 13.41 -10.83
C TRP A 63 -5.79 12.86 -10.87
N ASP A 64 -6.25 12.44 -12.04
CA ASP A 64 -7.58 11.82 -12.19
C ASP A 64 -7.63 10.44 -11.53
N ALA A 65 -6.57 9.65 -11.62
CA ALA A 65 -6.44 8.37 -10.91
C ALA A 65 -6.32 8.57 -9.39
N VAL A 66 -5.58 9.60 -8.95
CA VAL A 66 -5.48 9.96 -7.53
C VAL A 66 -6.84 10.44 -7.00
N ARG A 67 -7.53 11.32 -7.71
CA ARG A 67 -8.88 11.78 -7.36
C ARG A 67 -9.89 10.64 -7.30
N ALA A 68 -9.89 9.75 -8.30
CA ALA A 68 -10.75 8.57 -8.31
C ALA A 68 -10.49 7.68 -7.10
N ARG A 69 -9.23 7.49 -6.70
CA ARG A 69 -8.85 6.68 -5.54
C ARG A 69 -9.27 7.32 -4.21
N VAL A 70 -9.08 8.64 -4.05
CA VAL A 70 -9.55 9.39 -2.86
C VAL A 70 -11.07 9.41 -2.79
N HIS A 71 -11.76 9.66 -3.91
CA HIS A 71 -13.22 9.60 -3.98
C HIS A 71 -13.76 8.21 -3.64
N TRP A 72 -13.09 7.18 -4.10
CA TRP A 72 -13.49 5.80 -3.82
C TRP A 72 -13.32 5.45 -2.33
N SER A 73 -12.18 5.78 -1.69
CA SER A 73 -11.96 5.52 -0.26
C SER A 73 -12.98 6.27 0.60
N VAL A 74 -13.19 7.57 0.34
CA VAL A 74 -14.16 8.40 1.08
C VAL A 74 -15.61 7.92 0.85
N SER A 75 -15.96 7.49 -0.36
CA SER A 75 -17.30 6.98 -0.67
C SER A 75 -17.57 5.61 -0.05
N THR A 76 -16.54 4.78 0.09
CA THR A 76 -16.63 3.47 0.75
C THR A 76 -16.80 3.63 2.27
N GLU A 77 -16.05 4.51 2.89
CA GLU A 77 -16.22 4.82 4.32
C GLU A 77 -17.59 5.45 4.62
N ARG A 78 -18.09 6.35 3.77
CA ARG A 78 -19.45 6.92 3.92
C ARG A 78 -20.54 5.87 3.74
N ARG A 79 -20.40 4.92 2.81
CA ARG A 79 -21.40 3.84 2.61
C ARG A 79 -21.43 2.87 3.79
N THR A 80 -20.29 2.53 4.39
CA THR A 80 -20.22 1.72 5.60
C THR A 80 -20.83 2.45 6.80
N ALA A 81 -20.52 3.72 6.99
CA ALA A 81 -21.09 4.53 8.07
C ALA A 81 -22.61 4.75 7.94
N LEU A 82 -23.14 4.90 6.72
CA LEU A 82 -24.58 5.03 6.45
C LEU A 82 -25.33 3.70 6.61
N ARG A 83 -24.72 2.55 6.32
CA ARG A 83 -25.33 1.23 6.58
C ARG A 83 -25.45 0.94 8.08
N GLN A 84 -24.50 1.37 8.90
CA GLN A 84 -24.56 1.21 10.35
C GLN A 84 -25.60 2.12 11.03
N ARG A 85 -26.09 3.16 10.35
CA ARG A 85 -27.06 4.13 10.89
C ARG A 85 -28.50 3.95 10.37
N ARG A 86 -28.85 2.87 9.70
CA ARG A 86 -30.25 2.62 9.30
C ARG A 86 -31.03 2.05 10.48
N PRO A 87 -31.85 2.84 11.20
CA PRO A 87 -32.81 2.30 12.13
C PRO A 87 -33.87 1.48 11.35
N ALA A 88 -34.46 0.50 12.02
CA ALA A 88 -35.38 -0.50 11.48
C ALA A 88 -36.72 0.02 10.92
N TYR A 89 -36.80 1.27 10.48
CA TYR A 89 -38.04 1.87 9.93
C TYR A 89 -38.23 1.72 8.42
N GLY A 90 -37.28 1.07 7.72
CA GLY A 90 -37.38 0.87 6.26
C GLY A 90 -38.55 -0.02 5.78
N TRP A 91 -39.15 -0.82 6.66
CA TRP A 91 -40.27 -1.70 6.33
C TRP A 91 -41.61 -1.00 6.23
N ILE A 92 -41.79 0.16 6.90
CA ILE A 92 -43.05 0.93 6.91
C ILE A 92 -43.22 1.72 5.62
N ALA A 93 -42.14 2.24 5.04
CA ALA A 93 -42.19 3.00 3.79
C ALA A 93 -42.40 2.11 2.56
N ALA A 94 -41.97 0.84 2.59
CA ALA A 94 -42.18 -0.10 1.46
C ALA A 94 -43.64 -0.57 1.38
N ALA A 95 -44.35 -0.69 2.49
CA ALA A 95 -45.75 -1.14 2.53
C ALA A 95 -46.71 -0.07 1.99
N THR A 96 -46.42 1.22 2.17
CA THR A 96 -47.25 2.33 1.66
C THR A 96 -47.07 2.57 0.14
N ALA A 97 -45.86 2.36 -0.41
CA ALA A 97 -45.61 2.47 -1.84
C ALA A 97 -46.30 1.38 -2.68
N ALA A 98 -46.38 0.15 -2.16
CA ALA A 98 -47.08 -0.95 -2.81
C ALA A 98 -48.62 -0.76 -2.87
N GLY A 99 -49.20 -0.16 -1.84
CA GLY A 99 -50.64 0.11 -1.79
C GLY A 99 -51.11 1.15 -2.82
N VAL A 100 -50.30 2.18 -3.06
CA VAL A 100 -50.63 3.26 -4.08
C VAL A 100 -50.45 2.73 -5.50
N ALA A 101 -49.49 1.86 -5.77
CA ALA A 101 -49.28 1.28 -7.08
C ALA A 101 -50.43 0.35 -7.52
N ILE A 102 -51.01 -0.41 -6.58
CA ILE A 102 -52.14 -1.31 -6.87
C ILE A 102 -53.45 -0.50 -7.12
N ALA A 103 -53.66 0.62 -6.42
CA ALA A 103 -54.82 1.47 -6.60
C ALA A 103 -54.80 2.22 -7.95
N LEU A 104 -53.64 2.55 -8.50
CA LEU A 104 -53.47 3.22 -9.81
C LEU A 104 -53.61 2.26 -11.00
N LEU A 105 -53.40 0.95 -10.78
CA LEU A 105 -53.52 -0.09 -11.80
C LEU A 105 -54.97 -0.59 -11.98
N ALA A 106 -55.78 -0.47 -10.95
CA ALA A 106 -57.21 -0.94 -10.97
C ALA A 106 -58.19 0.01 -11.68
N GLY A 107 -57.75 1.23 -11.99
CA GLY A 107 -58.63 2.27 -12.55
C GLY A 107 -58.60 2.48 -14.07
N ARG A 108 -57.97 1.60 -14.86
CA ARG A 108 -57.92 1.77 -16.34
C ARG A 108 -58.83 0.78 -17.04
N SER A 109 -59.96 1.31 -17.55
CA SER A 109 -60.85 0.60 -18.49
C SER A 109 -60.17 0.41 -19.85
N PRO A 110 -60.36 -0.71 -20.54
CA PRO A 110 -59.75 -0.93 -21.86
C PRO A 110 -60.47 -0.13 -22.95
N ALA A 111 -59.69 0.58 -23.73
CA ALA A 111 -60.14 1.27 -24.94
C ALA A 111 -60.31 0.25 -26.13
N PRO A 112 -61.21 0.48 -27.08
CA PRO A 112 -61.50 -0.46 -28.16
C PRO A 112 -60.36 -0.56 -29.18
N LEU A 113 -60.14 -1.79 -29.64
CA LEU A 113 -59.13 -2.17 -30.65
C LEU A 113 -59.44 -1.51 -32.00
N ALA A 114 -58.54 -0.65 -32.47
CA ALA A 114 -58.54 -0.17 -33.85
C ALA A 114 -57.77 -1.17 -34.73
N THR A 115 -58.40 -1.60 -35.82
CA THR A 115 -57.84 -2.46 -36.87
C THR A 115 -56.71 -1.72 -37.62
N HIS A 116 -55.51 -2.25 -37.59
CA HIS A 116 -54.35 -1.72 -38.31
C HIS A 116 -54.12 -2.41 -39.67
N PRO A 117 -53.71 -1.66 -40.70
CA PRO A 117 -53.39 -2.21 -42.00
C PRO A 117 -52.01 -2.88 -42.02
N SER A 118 -51.88 -3.77 -42.98
CA SER A 118 -50.75 -4.60 -43.37
C SER A 118 -49.34 -4.09 -43.03
N ILE A 119 -48.59 -4.91 -42.32
CA ILE A 119 -47.18 -4.72 -41.98
C ILE A 119 -46.32 -5.13 -43.18
N ALA A 120 -45.64 -4.16 -43.77
CA ALA A 120 -44.46 -4.44 -44.60
C ALA A 120 -43.37 -5.08 -43.71
N THR A 121 -42.94 -6.26 -44.08
CA THR A 121 -41.86 -6.97 -43.44
C THR A 121 -40.55 -6.19 -43.59
N HIS A 122 -40.27 -5.29 -42.64
CA HIS A 122 -38.91 -4.80 -42.44
C HIS A 122 -38.07 -5.97 -41.94
N ARG A 123 -37.21 -6.49 -42.78
CA ARG A 123 -36.14 -7.42 -42.40
C ARG A 123 -35.21 -6.64 -41.51
N GLU A 124 -35.32 -6.89 -40.20
CA GLU A 124 -34.42 -6.31 -39.19
C GLU A 124 -32.97 -6.67 -39.57
N PRO A 125 -32.06 -5.68 -39.69
CA PRO A 125 -30.67 -5.99 -39.96
C PRO A 125 -30.15 -6.92 -38.85
N PRO A 126 -29.33 -7.92 -39.18
CA PRO A 126 -28.79 -8.83 -38.20
C PRO A 126 -28.08 -8.01 -37.10
N PRO A 127 -28.25 -8.39 -35.80
CA PRO A 127 -27.61 -7.65 -34.71
C PRO A 127 -26.10 -7.55 -34.98
N PRO A 128 -25.48 -6.40 -34.70
CA PRO A 128 -24.05 -6.24 -34.93
C PRO A 128 -23.29 -7.37 -34.19
N VAL A 129 -22.48 -8.10 -34.91
CA VAL A 129 -21.61 -9.13 -34.35
C VAL A 129 -20.70 -8.40 -33.37
N SER A 130 -20.94 -8.60 -32.09
CA SER A 130 -20.11 -8.02 -31.04
C SER A 130 -18.67 -8.45 -31.23
N ALA A 131 -17.75 -7.50 -31.33
CA ALA A 131 -16.33 -7.80 -31.39
C ALA A 131 -15.93 -8.68 -30.17
N PRO A 132 -15.02 -9.65 -30.37
CA PRO A 132 -14.55 -10.48 -29.25
C PRO A 132 -13.98 -9.58 -28.14
N PRO A 133 -14.21 -9.92 -26.86
CA PRO A 133 -13.72 -9.13 -25.74
C PRO A 133 -12.19 -9.04 -25.79
N ALA A 134 -11.65 -7.86 -25.43
CA ALA A 134 -10.21 -7.63 -25.43
C ALA A 134 -9.51 -8.59 -24.46
N ALA A 135 -8.50 -9.29 -24.94
CA ALA A 135 -7.67 -10.18 -24.15
C ALA A 135 -6.94 -9.38 -23.05
N LEU A 136 -6.92 -9.89 -21.83
CA LEU A 136 -6.13 -9.33 -20.75
C LEU A 136 -4.73 -9.97 -20.74
N ILE A 137 -3.79 -9.23 -20.14
CA ILE A 137 -2.48 -9.74 -19.79
C ILE A 137 -2.24 -9.59 -18.29
N GLY A 138 -1.54 -10.54 -17.69
CA GLY A 138 -1.07 -10.47 -16.32
C GLY A 138 0.44 -10.25 -16.29
N LEU A 139 0.92 -9.44 -15.36
CA LEU A 139 2.35 -9.23 -15.13
C LEU A 139 2.69 -9.58 -13.68
N VAL A 140 3.79 -10.30 -13.50
CA VAL A 140 4.31 -10.59 -12.18
C VAL A 140 4.74 -9.28 -11.52
N SER A 141 4.18 -8.99 -10.35
CA SER A 141 4.46 -7.78 -9.58
C SER A 141 5.36 -8.02 -8.37
N ARG A 142 5.27 -9.22 -7.78
CA ARG A 142 6.14 -9.68 -6.67
C ARG A 142 6.31 -11.20 -6.76
N ALA A 143 7.50 -11.69 -6.36
CA ALA A 143 7.74 -13.11 -6.25
C ALA A 143 8.76 -13.43 -5.15
N SER A 144 8.59 -14.59 -4.51
CA SER A 144 9.56 -15.18 -3.58
C SER A 144 9.57 -16.69 -3.76
N GLY A 145 10.71 -17.33 -3.46
CA GLY A 145 10.88 -18.78 -3.62
C GLY A 145 10.75 -19.25 -5.07
N ASP A 146 10.44 -20.52 -5.22
CA ASP A 146 10.37 -21.19 -6.53
C ASP A 146 8.99 -21.01 -7.18
N VAL A 147 9.02 -20.47 -8.40
CA VAL A 147 7.83 -20.26 -9.24
C VAL A 147 8.09 -20.87 -10.62
N MET A 148 7.15 -21.67 -11.10
CA MET A 148 7.12 -22.21 -12.47
C MET A 148 5.96 -21.59 -13.26
N ILE A 149 6.20 -21.34 -14.54
CA ILE A 149 5.19 -20.91 -15.50
C ILE A 149 5.23 -21.88 -16.68
N ASP A 150 4.07 -22.45 -17.02
CA ASP A 150 3.92 -23.42 -18.11
C ASP A 150 4.89 -24.62 -17.96
N GLY A 151 5.09 -25.07 -16.72
CA GLY A 151 5.97 -26.19 -16.38
C GLY A 151 7.45 -25.87 -16.40
N VAL A 152 7.86 -24.63 -16.68
CA VAL A 152 9.27 -24.21 -16.78
C VAL A 152 9.57 -23.15 -15.71
N ARG A 153 10.77 -23.23 -15.11
CA ARG A 153 11.28 -22.12 -14.27
C ARG A 153 11.80 -21.00 -15.18
N PRO A 154 11.16 -19.82 -15.23
CA PRO A 154 11.59 -18.76 -16.13
C PRO A 154 12.96 -18.21 -15.69
N THR A 155 13.85 -17.95 -16.64
CA THR A 155 15.11 -17.23 -16.38
C THR A 155 14.84 -15.81 -15.92
N ASP A 156 13.85 -15.15 -16.53
CA ASP A 156 13.32 -13.84 -16.11
C ASP A 156 11.80 -13.94 -15.92
N LEU A 157 11.41 -14.10 -14.67
CA LEU A 157 10.00 -14.18 -14.27
C LEU A 157 9.25 -12.87 -14.54
N PHE A 158 9.94 -11.73 -14.41
CA PHE A 158 9.31 -10.41 -14.57
C PHE A 158 9.13 -9.98 -16.03
N ALA A 159 9.86 -10.59 -16.96
CA ALA A 159 9.65 -10.41 -18.39
C ALA A 159 8.47 -11.23 -18.94
N ARG A 160 7.97 -12.20 -18.17
CA ARG A 160 6.86 -13.06 -18.60
C ARG A 160 5.54 -12.32 -18.57
N THR A 161 4.81 -12.41 -19.66
CA THR A 161 3.41 -11.99 -19.78
C THR A 161 2.53 -13.23 -19.65
N LEU A 162 1.58 -13.16 -18.73
CA LEU A 162 0.61 -14.21 -18.49
C LEU A 162 -0.67 -13.92 -19.27
N THR A 163 -1.17 -14.91 -19.98
CA THR A 163 -2.36 -14.81 -20.84
C THR A 163 -3.28 -16.00 -20.59
N LYS A 164 -4.41 -16.05 -21.28
CA LYS A 164 -5.27 -17.23 -21.27
C LYS A 164 -4.46 -18.50 -21.57
N GLY A 165 -4.66 -19.53 -20.78
CA GLY A 165 -3.97 -20.82 -20.86
C GLY A 165 -2.66 -20.91 -20.07
N SER A 166 -2.13 -19.80 -19.51
CA SER A 166 -0.95 -19.86 -18.67
C SER A 166 -1.21 -20.66 -17.40
N LEU A 167 -0.28 -21.56 -17.07
CA LEU A 167 -0.25 -22.35 -15.86
C LEU A 167 0.86 -21.87 -14.93
N ILE A 168 0.52 -21.51 -13.71
CA ILE A 168 1.44 -21.02 -12.69
C ILE A 168 1.50 -22.06 -11.56
N ALA A 169 2.70 -22.42 -11.12
CA ALA A 169 2.88 -23.30 -9.97
C ALA A 169 3.93 -22.74 -9.01
N THR A 170 3.69 -22.90 -7.72
CA THR A 170 4.60 -22.49 -6.64
C THR A 170 4.97 -23.72 -5.80
N ALA A 171 6.25 -23.86 -5.42
CA ALA A 171 6.69 -24.85 -4.45
C ALA A 171 6.57 -24.28 -3.02
N ASP A 172 7.61 -23.64 -2.52
CA ASP A 172 7.64 -22.97 -1.22
C ASP A 172 7.47 -21.44 -1.31
N GLY A 173 7.29 -20.96 -2.54
CA GLY A 173 7.26 -19.55 -2.88
C GLY A 173 5.86 -18.96 -2.93
N ARG A 174 5.84 -17.69 -3.29
CA ARG A 174 4.64 -16.89 -3.56
C ARG A 174 4.85 -16.07 -4.82
N VAL A 175 3.84 -15.92 -5.63
CA VAL A 175 3.86 -15.03 -6.78
C VAL A 175 2.61 -14.17 -6.81
N ASP A 176 2.79 -12.87 -6.96
CA ASP A 176 1.68 -11.90 -7.13
C ASP A 176 1.65 -11.47 -8.60
N VAL A 177 0.46 -11.44 -9.16
CA VAL A 177 0.20 -11.09 -10.55
C VAL A 177 -0.82 -9.98 -10.62
N GLN A 178 -0.46 -8.87 -11.23
CA GLN A 178 -1.34 -7.75 -11.49
C GLN A 178 -1.92 -7.86 -12.90
N PHE A 179 -3.21 -7.53 -13.05
CA PHE A 179 -3.93 -7.55 -14.33
C PHE A 179 -4.93 -6.39 -14.50
N GLY A 180 -4.78 -5.35 -13.71
CA GLY A 180 -5.57 -4.11 -13.75
C GLY A 180 -5.07 -3.10 -12.73
N ASP A 181 -5.58 -1.88 -12.74
CA ASP A 181 -5.14 -0.79 -11.83
C ASP A 181 -5.19 -1.17 -10.35
N THR A 182 -6.25 -1.88 -9.96
CA THR A 182 -6.45 -2.35 -8.59
C THR A 182 -6.81 -3.83 -8.53
N SER A 183 -6.51 -4.57 -9.60
CA SER A 183 -6.83 -5.99 -9.71
C SER A 183 -5.55 -6.82 -9.77
N ALA A 184 -5.41 -7.69 -8.79
CA ALA A 184 -4.25 -8.58 -8.66
C ALA A 184 -4.65 -9.86 -7.92
N PHE A 185 -3.94 -10.93 -8.17
CA PHE A 185 -3.99 -12.14 -7.36
C PHE A 185 -2.60 -12.55 -6.88
N ALA A 186 -2.56 -13.28 -5.79
CA ALA A 186 -1.34 -13.86 -5.26
C ALA A 186 -1.54 -15.35 -5.05
N LEU A 187 -0.67 -16.14 -5.64
CA LEU A 187 -0.63 -17.58 -5.46
C LEU A 187 0.29 -17.91 -4.29
N GLY A 188 -0.24 -18.59 -3.28
CA GLY A 188 0.49 -19.01 -2.09
C GLY A 188 1.42 -20.19 -2.34
N PRO A 189 2.15 -20.69 -1.32
CA PRO A 189 2.99 -21.87 -1.43
C PRO A 189 2.17 -23.14 -1.78
N ARG A 190 2.83 -24.07 -2.48
CA ARG A 190 2.27 -25.37 -2.88
C ARG A 190 0.92 -25.25 -3.58
N SER A 191 0.86 -24.34 -4.54
CA SER A 191 -0.37 -24.02 -5.24
C SER A 191 -0.15 -24.04 -6.74
N THR A 192 -1.20 -24.36 -7.48
CA THR A 192 -1.26 -24.29 -8.94
C THR A 192 -2.45 -23.45 -9.37
N LEU A 193 -2.29 -22.68 -10.44
CA LEU A 193 -3.30 -21.81 -11.01
C LEU A 193 -3.27 -21.88 -12.52
N GLU A 194 -4.42 -22.12 -13.14
CA GLU A 194 -4.63 -22.03 -14.58
C GLU A 194 -5.50 -20.83 -14.93
N LEU A 195 -5.08 -20.00 -15.88
CA LEU A 195 -5.86 -18.88 -16.44
C LEU A 195 -6.78 -19.44 -17.55
N ARG A 196 -7.94 -19.99 -17.22
CA ARG A 196 -8.86 -20.61 -18.19
C ARG A 196 -9.49 -19.62 -19.13
N ARG A 197 -9.95 -18.48 -18.58
CA ARG A 197 -10.40 -17.32 -19.35
C ARG A 197 -9.74 -16.07 -18.78
N PHE A 198 -9.27 -15.23 -19.67
CA PHE A 198 -8.55 -14.05 -19.25
C PHE A 198 -8.77 -12.92 -20.25
N ASP A 199 -9.95 -12.34 -20.18
CA ASP A 199 -10.40 -11.23 -21.04
C ASP A 199 -11.16 -10.17 -20.23
N ALA A 200 -11.47 -9.05 -20.87
CA ALA A 200 -12.10 -7.91 -20.22
C ALA A 200 -13.52 -8.21 -19.67
N GLN A 201 -14.23 -9.19 -20.25
CA GLN A 201 -15.56 -9.57 -19.81
C GLN A 201 -15.51 -10.68 -18.76
N THR A 202 -14.65 -11.69 -18.95
CA THR A 202 -14.63 -12.86 -18.08
C THR A 202 -13.19 -13.21 -17.69
N ILE A 203 -12.95 -13.25 -16.39
CA ILE A 203 -11.75 -13.84 -15.81
C ILE A 203 -12.18 -15.12 -15.10
N GLU A 204 -11.58 -16.26 -15.48
CA GLU A 204 -11.80 -17.53 -14.85
C GLU A 204 -10.45 -18.17 -14.50
N LEU A 205 -10.23 -18.35 -13.22
CA LEU A 205 -9.02 -18.90 -12.62
C LEU A 205 -9.35 -20.28 -12.02
N ALA A 206 -8.64 -21.33 -12.41
CA ALA A 206 -8.77 -22.62 -11.73
C ALA A 206 -7.61 -22.80 -10.78
N ILE A 207 -7.92 -23.11 -9.51
CA ILE A 207 -6.95 -23.16 -8.41
C ILE A 207 -6.90 -24.52 -7.72
N GLU A 208 -5.70 -24.94 -7.38
CA GLU A 208 -5.41 -25.93 -6.33
C GLU A 208 -4.38 -25.30 -5.38
N GLY A 209 -4.63 -25.33 -4.07
CA GLY A 209 -3.86 -24.63 -3.06
C GLY A 209 -4.52 -23.32 -2.62
N THR A 210 -3.75 -22.24 -2.45
CA THR A 210 -4.23 -20.97 -1.88
C THR A 210 -4.03 -19.83 -2.85
N ILE A 211 -5.10 -19.05 -3.08
CA ILE A 211 -5.06 -17.79 -3.83
C ILE A 211 -5.65 -16.65 -2.98
N ASP A 212 -4.95 -15.55 -2.90
CA ASP A 212 -5.44 -14.27 -2.40
C ASP A 212 -5.77 -13.37 -3.58
N VAL A 213 -6.93 -12.73 -3.56
CA VAL A 213 -7.40 -11.94 -4.69
C VAL A 213 -7.90 -10.58 -4.24
N THR A 214 -7.52 -9.56 -4.98
CA THR A 214 -8.12 -8.22 -4.92
C THR A 214 -8.64 -7.89 -6.31
N VAL A 215 -9.94 -7.62 -6.44
CA VAL A 215 -10.60 -7.30 -7.71
C VAL A 215 -11.28 -5.95 -7.60
N ALA A 216 -11.02 -5.06 -8.57
CA ALA A 216 -11.76 -3.83 -8.74
C ALA A 216 -13.27 -4.12 -8.92
N PRO A 217 -14.17 -3.20 -8.52
CA PRO A 217 -15.59 -3.33 -8.80
C PRO A 217 -15.85 -3.62 -10.28
N ARG A 218 -16.59 -4.69 -10.57
CA ARG A 218 -16.96 -5.09 -11.91
C ARG A 218 -18.26 -4.40 -12.35
N THR A 219 -18.31 -3.98 -13.59
CA THR A 219 -19.54 -3.47 -14.21
C THR A 219 -20.45 -4.60 -14.64
N ASP A 220 -21.71 -4.28 -14.99
CA ASP A 220 -22.66 -5.28 -15.45
C ASP A 220 -22.14 -6.02 -16.70
N GLY A 221 -22.29 -7.33 -16.69
CA GLY A 221 -21.78 -8.23 -17.73
C GLY A 221 -20.34 -8.71 -17.54
N GLN A 222 -19.56 -8.08 -16.64
CA GLN A 222 -18.21 -8.54 -16.31
C GLN A 222 -18.24 -9.58 -15.17
N ARG A 223 -17.50 -10.67 -15.33
CA ARG A 223 -17.45 -11.77 -14.35
C ARG A 223 -16.02 -12.05 -13.92
N PHE A 224 -15.84 -12.32 -12.63
CA PHE A 224 -14.61 -12.85 -12.08
C PHE A 224 -14.92 -14.13 -11.30
N LEU A 225 -14.32 -15.21 -11.73
CA LEU A 225 -14.59 -16.57 -11.24
C LEU A 225 -13.29 -17.22 -10.76
N VAL A 226 -13.36 -17.88 -9.61
CA VAL A 226 -12.31 -18.80 -9.14
C VAL A 226 -12.96 -20.19 -9.04
N VAL A 227 -12.44 -21.12 -9.81
CA VAL A 227 -12.90 -22.52 -9.82
C VAL A 227 -11.97 -23.31 -8.90
N ALA A 228 -12.54 -23.97 -7.90
CA ALA A 228 -11.86 -24.75 -6.89
C ALA A 228 -12.54 -26.13 -6.78
N GLY A 229 -12.02 -27.10 -7.53
CA GLY A 229 -12.67 -28.40 -7.72
C GLY A 229 -14.02 -28.25 -8.42
N ASP A 230 -15.09 -28.72 -7.75
CA ASP A 230 -16.49 -28.61 -8.19
C ASP A 230 -17.17 -27.28 -7.81
N ARG A 231 -16.45 -26.39 -7.13
CA ARG A 231 -16.99 -25.12 -6.64
C ARG A 231 -16.57 -23.94 -7.47
N VAL A 232 -17.51 -23.02 -7.67
CA VAL A 232 -17.28 -21.76 -8.37
C VAL A 232 -17.48 -20.60 -7.41
N VAL A 233 -16.47 -19.78 -7.26
CA VAL A 233 -16.43 -18.57 -6.45
C VAL A 233 -16.56 -17.37 -7.36
N GLU A 234 -17.71 -16.69 -7.36
CA GLU A 234 -18.00 -15.52 -8.21
C GLU A 234 -17.96 -14.23 -7.37
N VAL A 235 -17.32 -13.19 -7.89
CA VAL A 235 -17.12 -11.92 -7.18
C VAL A 235 -17.38 -10.69 -8.05
N ARG A 236 -17.78 -9.58 -7.37
CA ARG A 236 -18.07 -8.29 -8.04
C ARG A 236 -17.32 -7.09 -7.45
N GLY A 237 -16.04 -7.28 -7.08
CA GLY A 237 -15.26 -6.22 -6.46
C GLY A 237 -15.03 -6.48 -4.98
N THR A 238 -14.05 -7.33 -4.69
CA THR A 238 -13.86 -7.92 -3.37
C THR A 238 -12.36 -8.13 -3.09
N GLN A 239 -12.04 -8.26 -1.81
CA GLN A 239 -10.79 -8.83 -1.35
C GLN A 239 -11.11 -10.12 -0.59
N PHE A 240 -10.57 -11.25 -1.06
CA PHE A 240 -10.90 -12.57 -0.53
C PHE A 240 -9.74 -13.55 -0.74
N ARG A 241 -9.82 -14.66 -0.02
CA ARG A 241 -8.95 -15.84 -0.16
C ARG A 241 -9.78 -17.06 -0.51
N VAL A 242 -9.27 -17.87 -1.41
CA VAL A 242 -9.74 -19.24 -1.63
C VAL A 242 -8.59 -20.18 -1.32
N THR A 243 -8.87 -21.19 -0.51
CA THR A 243 -7.99 -22.33 -0.27
C THR A 243 -8.73 -23.58 -0.65
N HIS A 244 -8.13 -24.38 -1.54
CA HIS A 244 -8.68 -25.66 -1.98
C HIS A 244 -7.60 -26.73 -1.91
N ASP A 245 -7.92 -27.83 -1.27
CA ASP A 245 -7.05 -28.99 -1.16
C ASP A 245 -7.84 -30.30 -1.37
N ALA A 246 -7.18 -31.44 -1.21
CA ALA A 246 -7.82 -32.75 -1.38
C ALA A 246 -9.00 -33.01 -0.42
N THR A 247 -9.14 -32.23 0.66
CA THR A 247 -10.13 -32.47 1.72
C THR A 247 -11.23 -31.44 1.76
N SER A 248 -10.95 -30.20 1.36
CA SER A 248 -11.89 -29.09 1.58
C SER A 248 -11.65 -27.88 0.67
N THR A 249 -12.67 -27.03 0.62
CA THR A 249 -12.57 -25.67 0.06
C THR A 249 -12.95 -24.65 1.13
N SER A 250 -12.11 -23.67 1.35
CA SER A 250 -12.39 -22.55 2.26
C SER A 250 -12.40 -21.25 1.49
N VAL A 251 -13.42 -20.41 1.69
CA VAL A 251 -13.53 -19.09 1.08
C VAL A 251 -13.70 -18.07 2.19
N ALA A 252 -12.73 -17.18 2.34
CA ALA A 252 -12.72 -16.10 3.34
C ALA A 252 -12.79 -14.74 2.65
N CYS A 253 -13.81 -13.94 2.96
CA CYS A 253 -14.04 -12.62 2.40
C CYS A 253 -13.62 -11.55 3.39
N ARG A 254 -12.64 -10.73 3.03
CA ARG A 254 -12.22 -9.57 3.85
C ARG A 254 -13.09 -8.36 3.61
N HIS A 255 -13.35 -8.04 2.34
CA HIS A 255 -14.16 -6.89 1.92
C HIS A 255 -15.04 -7.27 0.74
N GLY A 256 -16.27 -6.79 0.73
CA GLY A 256 -17.23 -7.01 -0.34
C GLY A 256 -18.12 -8.21 -0.11
N LEU A 257 -18.53 -8.87 -1.20
CA LEU A 257 -19.42 -10.02 -1.21
C LEU A 257 -18.93 -11.05 -2.22
N VAL A 258 -18.83 -12.29 -1.79
CA VAL A 258 -18.43 -13.44 -2.61
C VAL A 258 -19.57 -14.44 -2.65
N ALA A 259 -19.90 -14.92 -3.83
CA ALA A 259 -20.87 -15.99 -4.02
C ALA A 259 -20.12 -17.30 -4.28
N VAL A 260 -20.37 -18.31 -3.46
CA VAL A 260 -19.83 -19.65 -3.60
C VAL A 260 -20.96 -20.59 -4.02
N SER A 261 -20.78 -21.29 -5.11
CA SER A 261 -21.77 -22.19 -5.68
C SER A 261 -21.18 -23.55 -6.03
N ASP A 262 -21.99 -24.58 -5.92
CA ASP A 262 -21.77 -25.94 -6.39
C ASP A 262 -23.08 -26.47 -7.03
N PRO A 263 -23.14 -27.70 -7.53
CA PRO A 263 -24.38 -28.28 -8.08
C PRO A 263 -25.56 -28.32 -7.10
N SER A 264 -25.32 -28.24 -5.80
CA SER A 264 -26.38 -28.32 -4.75
C SER A 264 -26.98 -26.95 -4.43
N GLY A 265 -26.32 -25.86 -4.76
CA GLY A 265 -26.81 -24.52 -4.46
C GLY A 265 -25.75 -23.43 -4.44
N LYS A 266 -26.12 -22.31 -3.81
CA LYS A 266 -25.30 -21.09 -3.74
C LYS A 266 -25.41 -20.47 -2.35
N VAL A 267 -24.28 -20.00 -1.81
CA VAL A 267 -24.21 -19.20 -0.58
C VAL A 267 -23.46 -17.89 -0.82
N GLU A 268 -23.80 -16.86 -0.07
CA GLU A 268 -23.15 -15.56 -0.16
C GLU A 268 -22.32 -15.27 1.11
N VAL A 269 -21.02 -15.13 0.94
CA VAL A 269 -20.07 -14.84 2.01
C VAL A 269 -19.77 -13.35 2.02
N GLY A 270 -20.28 -12.65 3.01
CA GLY A 270 -20.06 -11.20 3.19
C GLY A 270 -18.71 -10.86 3.80
N ALA A 271 -18.44 -9.55 3.91
CA ALA A 271 -17.23 -9.03 4.52
C ALA A 271 -17.00 -9.57 5.94
N ALA A 272 -15.73 -9.83 6.28
CA ALA A 272 -15.28 -10.40 7.55
C ALA A 272 -15.88 -11.79 7.87
N ARG A 273 -16.22 -12.57 6.85
CA ARG A 273 -16.81 -13.92 7.00
C ARG A 273 -16.10 -14.94 6.14
N ARG A 274 -16.28 -16.20 6.50
CA ARG A 274 -15.83 -17.36 5.72
C ARG A 274 -16.86 -18.46 5.69
N VAL A 275 -16.78 -19.28 4.64
CA VAL A 275 -17.39 -20.62 4.58
C VAL A 275 -16.28 -21.64 4.40
N HIS A 276 -16.39 -22.78 5.07
CA HIS A 276 -15.48 -23.92 4.93
C HIS A 276 -16.32 -25.14 4.58
N VAL A 277 -16.03 -25.79 3.46
CA VAL A 277 -16.84 -26.87 2.89
C VAL A 277 -15.96 -28.08 2.64
N ALA A 278 -16.26 -29.20 3.25
CA ALA A 278 -15.59 -30.47 2.97
C ALA A 278 -15.86 -30.88 1.51
N ASN A 279 -14.92 -31.57 0.87
CA ASN A 279 -15.12 -32.05 -0.48
C ASN A 279 -16.27 -33.10 -0.49
N GLY A 280 -17.19 -32.97 -1.46
CA GLY A 280 -18.39 -33.77 -1.57
C GLY A 280 -19.56 -33.32 -0.68
N ALA A 281 -19.36 -32.39 0.26
CA ALA A 281 -20.46 -31.78 1.02
C ALA A 281 -21.12 -30.64 0.23
N PRO A 282 -22.43 -30.44 0.31
CA PRO A 282 -23.10 -29.34 -0.34
C PRO A 282 -22.76 -28.00 0.32
N VAL A 283 -22.47 -26.96 -0.48
CA VAL A 283 -22.13 -25.64 0.03
C VAL A 283 -23.23 -25.01 0.86
N SER A 284 -24.48 -25.33 0.56
CA SER A 284 -25.66 -24.80 1.25
C SER A 284 -25.85 -25.32 2.68
N SER A 285 -25.19 -26.42 3.06
CA SER A 285 -25.28 -27.02 4.41
C SER A 285 -24.26 -26.47 5.39
N GLU A 286 -23.27 -25.73 4.91
CA GLU A 286 -22.17 -25.28 5.75
C GLU A 286 -22.41 -23.88 6.36
N PRO A 287 -22.08 -23.69 7.65
CA PRO A 287 -22.29 -22.41 8.30
C PRO A 287 -21.30 -21.35 7.81
N ILE A 288 -21.80 -20.13 7.63
CA ILE A 288 -20.96 -18.96 7.40
C ILE A 288 -20.56 -18.41 8.77
N VAL A 289 -19.26 -18.41 9.05
CA VAL A 289 -18.71 -17.96 10.33
C VAL A 289 -17.98 -16.63 10.20
N GLU A 290 -17.91 -15.85 11.28
CA GLU A 290 -17.14 -14.61 11.33
C GLU A 290 -15.64 -14.91 11.46
N LEU A 291 -14.83 -14.10 10.78
CA LEU A 291 -13.37 -14.16 10.88
C LEU A 291 -12.93 -13.49 12.18
N SER A 292 -11.99 -14.10 12.87
CA SER A 292 -11.31 -13.50 14.01
C SER A 292 -10.42 -12.31 13.58
N THR A 293 -10.03 -11.48 14.54
CA THR A 293 -9.11 -10.35 14.30
C THR A 293 -7.77 -10.82 13.70
N ASP A 294 -7.26 -11.96 14.15
CA ASP A 294 -5.99 -12.52 13.65
C ASP A 294 -6.12 -13.02 12.21
N GLU A 295 -7.24 -13.66 11.86
CA GLU A 295 -7.53 -14.08 10.49
C GLU A 295 -7.69 -12.88 9.56
N LEU A 296 -8.36 -11.81 9.99
CA LEU A 296 -8.47 -10.56 9.25
C LEU A 296 -7.10 -9.89 9.06
N SER A 297 -6.24 -9.90 10.06
CA SER A 297 -4.87 -9.42 9.98
C SER A 297 -4.05 -10.25 8.98
N THR A 298 -4.17 -11.56 9.03
CA THR A 298 -3.51 -12.48 8.08
C THR A 298 -3.96 -12.22 6.64
N LEU A 299 -5.27 -12.04 6.40
CA LEU A 299 -5.79 -11.68 5.08
C LEU A 299 -5.31 -10.29 4.62
N ALA A 300 -5.14 -9.35 5.56
CA ALA A 300 -4.59 -8.03 5.25
C ALA A 300 -3.14 -8.10 4.76
N GLN A 301 -2.30 -8.88 5.44
CA GLN A 301 -0.89 -9.09 5.09
C GLN A 301 -0.74 -9.87 3.78
N ALA A 302 -1.67 -10.74 3.50
CA ALA A 302 -1.68 -11.55 2.28
C ALA A 302 -2.20 -10.80 1.03
N THR A 303 -2.56 -9.52 1.16
CA THR A 303 -3.02 -8.71 0.02
C THR A 303 -2.03 -8.79 -1.14
N PRO A 304 -2.49 -9.09 -2.36
CA PRO A 304 -1.65 -9.11 -3.53
C PRO A 304 -0.98 -7.75 -3.76
N PHE A 305 0.31 -7.76 -4.06
CA PHE A 305 1.03 -6.55 -4.40
C PHE A 305 0.64 -6.08 -5.81
N ALA A 306 0.26 -4.82 -5.93
CA ALA A 306 -0.02 -4.17 -7.19
C ALA A 306 0.63 -2.78 -7.23
N LEU A 307 1.18 -2.42 -8.37
CA LEU A 307 1.65 -1.06 -8.61
C LEU A 307 0.45 -0.11 -8.75
N PRO A 308 0.57 1.14 -8.31
CA PRO A 308 -0.55 2.08 -8.26
C PRO A 308 -1.06 2.53 -9.65
N VAL A 309 -0.36 2.20 -10.72
CA VAL A 309 -0.72 2.53 -12.10
C VAL A 309 -0.58 1.28 -12.94
N TRP A 310 -1.62 0.97 -13.71
CA TRP A 310 -1.64 -0.14 -14.63
C TRP A 310 -1.89 0.34 -16.05
N GLU A 311 -0.85 0.27 -16.85
CA GLU A 311 -0.94 0.32 -18.30
C GLU A 311 0.00 -0.76 -18.83
N PRO A 312 -0.49 -1.90 -19.30
CA PRO A 312 0.34 -3.10 -19.54
C PRO A 312 1.54 -2.85 -20.42
N ALA A 313 1.38 -2.10 -21.51
CA ALA A 313 2.46 -1.77 -22.43
C ALA A 313 3.51 -0.85 -21.79
N THR A 314 3.05 0.11 -20.99
CA THR A 314 3.89 1.10 -20.32
C THR A 314 4.53 0.52 -19.06
N LEU A 315 3.81 -0.35 -18.33
CA LEU A 315 4.29 -0.91 -17.09
C LEU A 315 5.49 -1.84 -17.28
N ALA A 316 5.48 -2.66 -18.35
CA ALA A 316 6.61 -3.52 -18.69
C ALA A 316 7.89 -2.71 -18.98
N GLN A 317 7.76 -1.50 -19.55
CA GLN A 317 8.85 -0.60 -19.87
C GLN A 317 9.19 0.37 -18.72
N ALA A 318 8.16 0.84 -17.99
CA ALA A 318 8.29 1.84 -16.94
C ALA A 318 8.56 1.26 -15.55
N SER A 319 8.79 -0.03 -15.41
CA SER A 319 9.11 -0.69 -14.16
C SER A 319 10.24 -1.71 -14.33
N ALA A 320 10.98 -1.92 -13.24
CA ALA A 320 12.13 -2.83 -13.24
C ALA A 320 12.09 -3.74 -12.01
N PRO A 321 12.67 -4.95 -12.08
CA PRO A 321 12.75 -5.83 -10.92
C PRO A 321 13.76 -5.30 -9.89
N LEU A 322 13.35 -5.24 -8.64
CA LEU A 322 14.20 -5.05 -7.47
C LEU A 322 14.26 -6.38 -6.72
N GLU A 323 15.45 -6.95 -6.63
CA GLU A 323 15.70 -8.12 -5.79
C GLU A 323 16.21 -7.67 -4.43
N VAL A 324 15.55 -8.10 -3.36
CA VAL A 324 15.97 -7.86 -1.98
C VAL A 324 16.36 -9.22 -1.37
N ALA A 325 17.64 -9.38 -1.11
CA ALA A 325 18.22 -10.55 -0.44
C ALA A 325 18.56 -10.19 1.01
N THR A 326 18.43 -11.13 1.91
CA THR A 326 18.80 -10.99 3.33
C THR A 326 19.54 -12.25 3.78
N SER A 327 20.47 -12.09 4.70
CA SER A 327 21.04 -13.21 5.43
C SER A 327 20.08 -13.67 6.53
N GLY A 328 19.13 -14.53 6.19
CA GLY A 328 18.02 -14.97 7.03
C GLY A 328 16.68 -14.45 6.52
N ARG A 329 15.58 -14.93 7.10
CA ARG A 329 14.22 -14.51 6.74
C ARG A 329 13.84 -13.26 7.53
N ARG A 330 13.63 -12.16 6.85
CA ARG A 330 13.25 -10.87 7.45
C ARG A 330 12.15 -10.22 6.63
N ASP A 331 11.19 -9.63 7.32
CA ASP A 331 10.18 -8.81 6.64
C ASP A 331 10.82 -7.53 6.09
N VAL A 332 10.42 -7.18 4.88
CA VAL A 332 10.98 -6.06 4.12
C VAL A 332 9.87 -5.10 3.73
N ARG A 333 10.18 -3.81 3.79
CA ARG A 333 9.40 -2.71 3.18
C ARG A 333 10.21 -2.01 2.11
N VAL A 334 9.53 -1.63 1.05
CA VAL A 334 10.08 -0.72 0.02
C VAL A 334 9.15 0.49 -0.05
N ASP A 335 9.71 1.68 0.13
CA ASP A 335 8.97 2.95 0.20
C ASP A 335 7.79 2.93 1.19
N GLY A 336 7.99 2.26 2.34
CA GLY A 336 6.97 2.10 3.37
C GLY A 336 5.91 1.04 3.09
N VAL A 337 5.92 0.39 1.92
CA VAL A 337 5.01 -0.72 1.58
C VAL A 337 5.62 -2.04 2.04
N GLU A 338 4.91 -2.76 2.90
CA GLU A 338 5.32 -4.07 3.38
C GLU A 338 5.18 -5.14 2.29
N LEU A 339 6.28 -5.82 1.99
CA LEU A 339 6.37 -6.79 0.90
C LEU A 339 6.43 -8.24 1.39
N GLY A 340 6.62 -8.44 2.69
CA GLY A 340 6.78 -9.75 3.32
C GLY A 340 8.24 -10.19 3.44
N LEU A 341 8.43 -11.50 3.60
CA LEU A 341 9.73 -12.10 3.92
C LEU A 341 10.69 -12.12 2.72
N ALA A 342 11.88 -11.56 2.90
CA ALA A 342 12.98 -11.75 1.96
C ALA A 342 13.65 -13.15 2.16
N PRO A 343 14.29 -13.71 1.12
CA PRO A 343 14.56 -13.08 -0.18
C PRO A 343 13.31 -12.98 -1.04
N LEU A 344 13.12 -11.81 -1.66
CA LEU A 344 12.01 -11.56 -2.59
C LEU A 344 12.43 -10.69 -3.77
N ARG A 345 11.64 -10.75 -4.83
CA ARG A 345 11.74 -9.84 -5.97
C ARG A 345 10.43 -9.10 -6.13
N VAL A 346 10.50 -7.82 -6.41
CA VAL A 346 9.34 -6.94 -6.58
C VAL A 346 9.55 -6.01 -7.76
N ARG A 347 8.49 -5.73 -8.49
CA ARG A 347 8.50 -4.75 -9.55
C ARG A 347 8.34 -3.35 -8.94
N VAL A 348 9.27 -2.45 -9.26
CA VAL A 348 9.25 -1.06 -8.82
C VAL A 348 9.44 -0.12 -10.02
N ARG A 349 9.13 1.15 -9.87
CA ARG A 349 9.46 2.15 -10.89
C ARG A 349 10.97 2.39 -10.89
N PRO A 350 11.57 2.78 -12.04
CA PRO A 350 12.95 3.26 -12.03
C PRO A 350 13.10 4.48 -11.11
N GLY A 351 14.22 4.56 -10.41
CA GLY A 351 14.52 5.65 -9.51
C GLY A 351 15.07 5.17 -8.16
N ARG A 352 15.11 6.09 -7.20
CA ARG A 352 15.60 5.82 -5.85
C ARG A 352 14.50 5.30 -4.94
N HIS A 353 14.77 4.18 -4.29
CA HIS A 353 13.86 3.52 -3.35
C HIS A 353 14.49 3.41 -1.97
N THR A 354 13.66 3.55 -0.93
CA THR A 354 14.04 3.27 0.45
C THR A 354 13.69 1.82 0.77
N VAL A 355 14.65 1.07 1.28
CA VAL A 355 14.43 -0.30 1.72
C VAL A 355 14.60 -0.37 3.23
N GLU A 356 13.62 -0.95 3.90
CA GLU A 356 13.61 -1.21 5.35
C GLU A 356 13.49 -2.71 5.59
N ALA A 357 14.10 -3.21 6.67
CA ALA A 357 13.97 -4.59 7.09
C ALA A 357 13.61 -4.66 8.57
N ALA A 358 12.78 -5.63 8.94
CA ALA A 358 12.45 -5.86 10.34
C ALA A 358 13.67 -6.36 11.12
N ASP A 359 13.87 -5.84 12.33
CA ASP A 359 14.82 -6.37 13.30
C ASP A 359 14.23 -7.60 14.01
N SER A 360 15.02 -8.27 14.85
CA SER A 360 14.58 -9.44 15.64
C SER A 360 13.40 -9.16 16.57
N ALA A 361 13.10 -7.90 16.84
CA ALA A 361 11.92 -7.46 17.60
C ALA A 361 10.73 -7.08 16.68
N GLY A 362 10.81 -7.36 15.38
CA GLY A 362 9.76 -7.03 14.40
C GLY A 362 9.67 -5.54 14.03
N ARG A 363 10.62 -4.70 14.44
CA ARG A 363 10.60 -3.27 14.15
C ARG A 363 11.34 -3.00 12.86
N PHE A 364 10.69 -2.32 11.91
CA PHE A 364 11.31 -1.93 10.65
C PHE A 364 12.37 -0.86 10.84
N ARG A 365 13.54 -1.10 10.27
CA ARG A 365 14.68 -0.17 10.24
C ARG A 365 15.15 -0.01 8.81
N ARG A 366 15.58 1.21 8.47
CA ARG A 366 16.15 1.47 7.15
C ARG A 366 17.39 0.61 6.94
N ALA A 367 17.34 -0.23 5.91
CA ALA A 367 18.48 -1.05 5.47
C ALA A 367 19.36 -0.28 4.46
N GLY A 368 18.75 0.61 3.67
CA GLY A 368 19.48 1.44 2.71
C GLY A 368 18.59 2.16 1.70
N TRP A 369 19.28 2.79 0.76
CA TRP A 369 18.73 3.34 -0.47
C TRP A 369 19.25 2.52 -1.64
N ILE A 370 18.41 2.34 -2.65
CA ILE A 370 18.82 1.72 -3.89
C ILE A 370 18.29 2.51 -5.09
N ASP A 371 19.15 2.77 -6.04
CA ASP A 371 18.76 3.35 -7.33
C ASP A 371 18.49 2.21 -8.31
N VAL A 372 17.24 2.08 -8.75
CA VAL A 372 16.80 1.03 -9.68
C VAL A 372 16.82 1.60 -11.09
N ALA A 373 17.64 1.02 -11.96
CA ALA A 373 17.68 1.38 -13.37
C ALA A 373 16.40 0.89 -14.09
N ALA A 374 16.07 1.54 -15.20
CA ALA A 374 14.97 1.09 -16.06
C ALA A 374 15.22 -0.35 -16.57
N ALA A 375 14.11 -1.06 -16.86
CA ALA A 375 14.20 -2.39 -17.45
C ALA A 375 15.11 -2.38 -18.72
N PRO A 376 15.84 -3.47 -19.00
CA PRO A 376 15.77 -4.80 -18.38
C PRO A 376 16.66 -4.98 -17.13
N HIS A 377 17.45 -4.00 -16.73
CA HIS A 377 18.57 -4.23 -15.79
C HIS A 377 18.14 -4.46 -14.33
N GLY A 378 17.12 -3.72 -13.84
CA GLY A 378 16.71 -3.85 -12.45
C GLY A 378 17.82 -3.47 -11.44
N ALA A 379 17.65 -3.92 -10.19
CA ALA A 379 18.65 -3.75 -9.14
C ALA A 379 18.58 -4.89 -8.12
N ARG A 380 19.68 -5.11 -7.39
CA ARG A 380 19.74 -6.06 -6.28
C ARG A 380 20.29 -5.35 -5.04
N LEU A 381 19.59 -5.51 -3.93
CA LEU A 381 20.05 -5.06 -2.62
C LEU A 381 20.25 -6.28 -1.71
N GLU A 382 21.44 -6.42 -1.18
CA GLU A 382 21.73 -7.41 -0.15
C GLU A 382 21.71 -6.73 1.22
N ILE A 383 20.80 -7.16 2.09
CA ILE A 383 20.70 -6.67 3.46
C ILE A 383 21.50 -7.61 4.35
N PRO A 384 22.59 -7.14 4.98
CA PRO A 384 23.40 -7.97 5.86
C PRO A 384 22.60 -8.51 7.05
N ALA A 385 23.10 -9.56 7.67
CA ALA A 385 22.55 -10.09 8.91
C ALA A 385 22.39 -8.98 9.95
N GLU A 386 21.30 -9.05 10.71
CA GLU A 386 21.20 -8.21 11.89
C GLU A 386 22.39 -8.55 12.83
N PRO A 387 23.18 -7.57 13.20
CA PRO A 387 24.23 -7.83 14.17
C PRO A 387 23.59 -8.37 15.45
N PRO A 388 24.21 -9.38 16.10
CA PRO A 388 23.66 -9.95 17.31
C PRO A 388 23.34 -8.84 18.33
N PRO A 389 22.24 -8.93 19.08
CA PRO A 389 21.89 -7.96 20.11
C PRO A 389 23.01 -7.95 21.13
N THR A 390 23.85 -6.96 21.06
CA THR A 390 25.04 -6.87 21.91
C THR A 390 24.90 -5.72 22.89
N GLY A 391 25.46 -5.89 24.06
CA GLY A 391 25.77 -4.80 24.98
C GLY A 391 26.64 -3.68 24.36
N GLY A 392 26.87 -3.74 23.06
CA GLY A 392 27.65 -2.81 22.26
C GLY A 392 27.10 -1.39 22.14
N ILE A 393 25.80 -1.18 22.23
CA ILE A 393 25.21 0.17 22.10
C ILE A 393 25.68 1.08 23.24
N THR A 394 25.71 0.58 24.47
CA THR A 394 26.18 1.35 25.65
C THR A 394 27.66 1.71 25.49
N GLU A 395 28.46 0.77 25.03
CA GLU A 395 29.89 0.99 24.77
C GLU A 395 30.07 1.94 23.58
N ARG A 396 29.31 1.80 22.49
CA ARG A 396 29.34 2.71 21.34
C ARG A 396 28.92 4.14 21.73
N ARG A 397 27.93 4.30 22.59
CA ARG A 397 27.53 5.60 23.15
C ARG A 397 28.64 6.21 23.96
N ARG A 398 29.30 5.41 24.81
CA ARG A 398 30.46 5.87 25.57
C ARG A 398 31.60 6.30 24.64
N GLN A 399 31.91 5.50 23.62
CA GLN A 399 32.94 5.83 22.62
C GLN A 399 32.60 7.10 21.84
N LEU A 400 31.35 7.30 21.46
CA LEU A 400 30.91 8.53 20.80
C LEU A 400 31.26 9.76 21.67
N ARG A 401 30.86 9.73 22.94
CA ARG A 401 31.09 10.85 23.88
C ARG A 401 32.58 11.13 24.16
N THR A 402 33.41 10.10 24.16
CA THR A 402 34.85 10.23 24.46
C THR A 402 35.67 10.56 23.20
N ARG A 403 35.25 10.14 22.03
CA ARG A 403 35.99 10.34 20.75
C ARG A 403 35.50 11.50 19.92
N LEU A 404 34.49 12.23 20.37
CA LEU A 404 34.05 13.46 19.71
C LEU A 404 35.19 14.46 19.64
N ASP A 405 35.49 14.92 18.42
CA ASP A 405 36.46 16.01 18.22
C ASP A 405 35.83 17.35 18.66
N ARG A 406 35.90 17.60 19.96
CA ARG A 406 35.37 18.82 20.58
C ARG A 406 35.94 20.10 19.99
N PRO A 407 37.25 20.21 19.68
CA PRO A 407 37.80 21.35 18.96
C PRO A 407 37.17 21.60 17.59
N ARG A 408 36.92 20.54 16.77
CA ARG A 408 36.21 20.68 15.49
C ARG A 408 34.77 21.09 15.69
N LEU A 409 34.04 20.46 16.63
CA LEU A 409 32.68 20.86 17.00
C LEU A 409 32.63 22.32 17.44
N GLY A 410 33.58 22.77 18.27
CA GLY A 410 33.68 24.17 18.68
C GLY A 410 33.88 25.12 17.48
N ARG A 411 34.52 24.67 16.39
CA ARG A 411 34.58 25.46 15.16
C ARG A 411 33.21 25.58 14.47
N CYS A 412 32.47 24.51 14.40
CA CYS A 412 31.09 24.54 13.86
C CYS A 412 30.18 25.45 14.70
N MET A 413 30.38 25.46 16.01
CA MET A 413 29.51 26.16 16.97
C MET A 413 29.87 27.68 17.13
N ARG A 414 30.99 28.13 16.61
CA ARG A 414 31.42 29.52 16.81
C ARG A 414 30.42 30.57 16.33
N SER A 415 29.70 30.30 15.28
CA SER A 415 28.66 31.19 14.78
C SER A 415 27.46 31.28 15.71
N ILE A 416 27.15 30.17 16.42
CA ILE A 416 26.06 30.07 17.38
C ILE A 416 26.43 30.70 18.70
N ALA A 417 27.67 30.50 19.17
CA ALA A 417 28.16 31.14 20.36
C ALA A 417 28.13 32.68 20.24
N LYS A 418 28.48 33.22 19.05
CA LYS A 418 28.35 34.65 18.78
C LYS A 418 26.92 35.16 18.77
N ALA A 419 25.95 34.30 18.48
CA ALA A 419 24.54 34.63 18.52
C ALA A 419 23.89 34.47 19.92
N GLY A 420 24.68 34.12 20.95
CA GLY A 420 24.19 33.95 22.34
C GLY A 420 23.23 32.79 22.55
N LEU A 421 23.21 31.81 21.65
CA LEU A 421 22.37 30.60 21.79
C LEU A 421 23.11 29.60 22.70
N THR A 422 22.44 29.19 23.77
CA THR A 422 22.92 28.18 24.73
C THR A 422 21.97 26.99 24.76
N GLY A 423 22.47 25.81 25.09
CA GLY A 423 21.66 24.58 25.22
C GLY A 423 21.19 24.05 23.85
N THR A 424 22.06 24.08 22.87
CA THR A 424 21.81 23.53 21.54
C THR A 424 22.04 22.04 21.51
N TYR A 425 21.28 21.32 20.68
CA TYR A 425 21.41 19.87 20.52
C TYR A 425 21.25 19.43 19.06
N VAL A 426 21.75 18.24 18.80
CA VAL A 426 21.45 17.49 17.58
C VAL A 426 21.03 16.07 17.97
N GLN A 427 19.91 15.62 17.45
CA GLN A 427 19.47 14.23 17.58
C GLN A 427 19.83 13.51 16.29
N ILE A 428 20.63 12.46 16.42
CA ILE A 428 21.13 11.68 15.29
C ILE A 428 20.68 10.24 15.34
N GLU A 429 20.57 9.63 14.19
CA GLU A 429 20.56 8.19 13.99
C GLU A 429 21.89 7.82 13.34
N ILE A 430 22.65 6.96 14.00
CA ILE A 430 24.00 6.58 13.58
C ILE A 430 24.10 5.06 13.45
N ALA A 431 24.68 4.59 12.36
CA ALA A 431 25.05 3.20 12.16
C ALA A 431 26.56 3.07 12.03
N VAL A 432 27.12 2.16 12.81
CA VAL A 432 28.56 1.88 12.85
C VAL A 432 28.77 0.40 12.48
N ASP A 433 29.68 0.15 11.57
CA ASP A 433 30.02 -1.21 11.14
C ASP A 433 30.88 -1.97 12.18
N ALA A 434 31.19 -3.22 11.89
CA ALA A 434 32.01 -4.08 12.76
C ALA A 434 33.46 -3.58 12.89
N GLN A 435 33.96 -2.84 11.90
CA GLN A 435 35.30 -2.25 11.86
C GLN A 435 35.37 -0.92 12.61
N GLY A 436 34.23 -0.38 13.02
CA GLY A 436 34.14 0.89 13.76
C GLY A 436 34.03 2.13 12.87
N ALA A 437 33.75 1.96 11.58
CA ALA A 437 33.46 3.07 10.70
C ALA A 437 31.99 3.46 10.75
N VAL A 438 31.70 4.77 10.63
CA VAL A 438 30.33 5.28 10.50
C VAL A 438 29.90 5.07 9.05
N GLY A 439 29.01 4.08 8.83
CA GLY A 439 28.44 3.77 7.53
C GLY A 439 27.21 4.63 7.20
N PHE A 440 26.52 5.13 8.24
CA PHE A 440 25.34 5.98 8.09
C PHE A 440 25.21 6.95 9.26
N LEU A 441 24.87 8.20 8.95
CA LEU A 441 24.53 9.20 9.95
C LEU A 441 23.44 10.12 9.40
N ASN A 442 22.32 10.17 10.11
CA ASN A 442 21.21 11.06 9.80
C ASN A 442 20.89 11.97 10.97
N VAL A 443 20.69 13.26 10.70
CA VAL A 443 20.17 14.20 11.69
C VAL A 443 18.64 14.12 11.65
N ILE A 444 18.05 13.60 12.75
CA ILE A 444 16.60 13.41 12.87
C ILE A 444 15.94 14.72 13.30
N ASP A 445 16.56 15.40 14.27
CA ASP A 445 16.06 16.66 14.84
C ASP A 445 17.23 17.52 15.31
N SER A 446 17.08 18.84 15.23
CA SER A 446 18.13 19.78 15.63
C SER A 446 17.54 21.17 15.78
N ASP A 447 18.01 21.93 16.76
CA ASP A 447 17.74 23.35 16.91
C ASP A 447 18.83 24.24 16.29
N LEU A 448 19.78 23.63 15.55
CA LEU A 448 20.86 24.31 14.88
C LEU A 448 20.44 24.91 13.52
N PRO A 449 21.03 26.02 13.09
CA PRO A 449 20.97 26.45 11.69
C PRO A 449 21.50 25.36 10.74
N SER A 450 20.92 25.25 9.55
CA SER A 450 21.23 24.17 8.58
C SER A 450 22.71 24.03 8.25
N ALA A 451 23.42 25.15 8.06
CA ALA A 451 24.87 25.14 7.81
C ALA A 451 25.67 24.58 8.99
N THR A 452 25.25 24.91 10.22
CA THR A 452 25.89 24.39 11.44
C THR A 452 25.56 22.91 11.63
N ALA A 453 24.32 22.51 11.40
CA ALA A 453 23.93 21.09 11.45
C ALA A 453 24.72 20.25 10.45
N SER A 454 24.96 20.76 9.24
CA SER A 454 25.80 20.09 8.24
C SER A 454 27.27 19.95 8.70
N CYS A 455 27.86 21.00 9.25
CA CYS A 455 29.20 20.94 9.81
C CYS A 455 29.32 19.95 10.98
N VAL A 456 28.34 19.94 11.89
CA VAL A 456 28.29 18.98 13.02
C VAL A 456 28.15 17.56 12.48
N ARG A 457 27.31 17.34 11.48
CA ARG A 457 27.14 16.02 10.83
C ARG A 457 28.47 15.50 10.27
N GLU A 458 29.25 16.33 9.60
CA GLU A 458 30.56 15.95 9.06
C GLU A 458 31.53 15.53 10.18
N VAL A 459 31.59 16.29 11.27
CA VAL A 459 32.43 15.93 12.44
C VAL A 459 32.00 14.61 13.06
N LEU A 460 30.72 14.36 13.15
CA LEU A 460 30.15 13.11 13.69
C LEU A 460 30.40 11.91 12.75
N ALA A 461 30.36 12.13 11.44
CA ALA A 461 30.63 11.09 10.44
C ALA A 461 32.09 10.64 10.44
N ASP A 462 33.01 11.51 10.84
CA ASP A 462 34.44 11.22 10.92
C ASP A 462 34.83 10.46 12.21
N VAL A 463 33.92 10.29 13.16
CA VAL A 463 34.20 9.54 14.40
C VAL A 463 34.52 8.08 14.06
N ARG A 464 35.64 7.58 14.59
CA ARG A 464 36.02 6.17 14.47
C ARG A 464 35.79 5.47 15.80
N PHE A 465 35.05 4.40 15.74
CA PHE A 465 34.78 3.54 16.89
C PHE A 465 35.81 2.40 16.97
N GLY A 466 35.95 1.75 18.11
CA GLY A 466 36.75 0.53 18.19
C GLY A 466 36.08 -0.61 17.39
N ALA A 467 36.85 -1.59 16.93
CA ALA A 467 36.27 -2.81 16.36
C ALA A 467 35.29 -3.47 17.34
N GLY A 468 34.22 -4.05 16.84
CA GLY A 468 33.19 -4.67 17.66
C GLY A 468 31.92 -4.92 16.88
N ALA A 469 30.84 -5.27 17.55
CA ALA A 469 29.58 -5.51 16.85
C ALA A 469 29.10 -4.22 16.13
N ALA A 470 28.65 -4.39 14.89
CA ALA A 470 27.93 -3.34 14.19
C ALA A 470 26.68 -2.94 14.99
N ALA A 471 26.37 -1.66 15.04
CA ALA A 471 25.25 -1.17 15.84
C ALA A 471 24.59 0.05 15.16
N THR A 472 23.27 0.14 15.30
CA THR A 472 22.51 1.34 14.91
C THR A 472 21.72 1.79 16.13
N TRP A 473 21.83 3.10 16.43
CA TRP A 473 21.09 3.68 17.56
C TRP A 473 20.79 5.15 17.34
N ARG A 474 19.89 5.68 18.14
CA ARG A 474 19.62 7.12 18.19
C ARG A 474 20.31 7.72 19.40
N GLU A 475 20.94 8.85 19.21
CA GLU A 475 21.62 9.59 20.26
C GLU A 475 21.28 11.08 20.17
N ARG A 476 21.10 11.69 21.33
CA ARG A 476 21.06 13.14 21.46
C ARG A 476 22.44 13.61 21.88
N VAL A 477 23.03 14.46 21.08
CA VAL A 477 24.31 15.10 21.36
C VAL A 477 24.02 16.55 21.74
N ASP A 478 24.23 16.89 23.01
CA ASP A 478 24.17 18.26 23.50
C ASP A 478 25.52 18.92 23.21
N LEU A 479 25.48 20.12 22.63
CA LEU A 479 26.62 20.81 22.03
C LEU A 479 27.00 22.08 22.80
#